data_e30f02ff014ee91d7a37c7401c0044a0
#
_entry.id   e30f02ff014ee91d7a37c7401c0044a0
#
_cell.length_a   1.000
_cell.length_b   1.000
_cell.length_c   1.000
_cell.angle_alpha   90.00
_cell.angle_beta   90.00
_cell.angle_gamma   90.00
#
_symmetry.space_group_name_H-M   'P 1'
#
loop_
_entity.id
_entity.type
_entity.pdbx_description
1 polymer ?
#
loop_
_entity_poly.entity_id
_entity_poly.type
_entity_poly.pdbx_seq_one_letter_code
_entity_poly.pdbx_strand_id
1 'polypeptide(L)'
;MTVSKGMRVIVMALVIAAIGSLAYAFSNARKGYEPRQPIAFTHKRMAGEPVWVTNEKGEKVNNGGFGIPCLYCHTMAYKGRHATLPSTAVCMNCHTNVGLDKEWVLKMKEYWDRGEPIAWVKVHDLPDFVYFDHSAHLNAKDATGAFKLTSVDENGKSIAACANCHGRVDKM
;
A
#
# COMPACT_ATOMS: atom_id res chain seq x y z
N MET A 1 -11.56 57.99 0.69
CA MET A 1 -12.17 57.29 1.84
C MET A 1 -11.07 56.48 2.54
N THR A 2 -10.66 56.88 3.73
CA THR A 2 -9.63 56.16 4.50
C THR A 2 -10.28 55.06 5.34
N VAL A 3 -9.91 53.81 5.05
CA VAL A 3 -10.38 52.64 5.83
C VAL A 3 -9.91 52.77 7.27
N SER A 4 -10.83 52.66 8.24
CA SER A 4 -10.51 52.79 9.68
C SER A 4 -9.51 51.69 10.12
N LYS A 5 -8.70 52.00 11.17
CA LYS A 5 -7.75 51.01 11.73
C LYS A 5 -8.45 49.71 12.15
N GLY A 6 -9.63 49.80 12.77
CA GLY A 6 -10.41 48.63 13.15
C GLY A 6 -10.83 47.76 11.96
N MET A 7 -11.26 48.37 10.86
CA MET A 7 -11.61 47.63 9.63
C MET A 7 -10.42 46.88 9.04
N ARG A 8 -9.21 47.46 9.05
CA ARG A 8 -7.99 46.81 8.57
C ARG A 8 -7.63 45.57 9.41
N VAL A 9 -7.79 45.68 10.76
CA VAL A 9 -7.54 44.55 11.66
C VAL A 9 -8.53 43.41 11.41
N ILE A 10 -9.80 43.71 11.22
CA ILE A 10 -10.84 42.71 10.94
C ILE A 10 -10.56 42.01 9.59
N VAL A 11 -10.26 42.79 8.55
CA VAL A 11 -9.94 42.24 7.24
C VAL A 11 -8.69 41.32 7.30
N MET A 12 -7.65 41.77 8.01
CA MET A 12 -6.42 40.95 8.15
C MET A 12 -6.70 39.66 8.93
N ALA A 13 -7.50 39.69 9.98
CA ALA A 13 -7.90 38.49 10.73
C ALA A 13 -8.69 37.51 9.86
N LEU A 14 -9.63 38.02 9.05
CA LEU A 14 -10.40 37.19 8.11
C LEU A 14 -9.49 36.53 7.04
N VAL A 15 -8.53 37.27 6.49
CA VAL A 15 -7.56 36.75 5.52
C VAL A 15 -6.69 35.65 6.14
N ILE A 16 -6.18 35.86 7.34
CA ILE A 16 -5.39 34.85 8.06
C ILE A 16 -6.22 33.60 8.32
N ALA A 17 -7.47 33.76 8.77
CA ALA A 17 -8.38 32.65 9.01
C ALA A 17 -8.68 31.88 7.73
N ALA A 18 -8.90 32.58 6.60
CA ALA A 18 -9.13 31.95 5.30
C ALA A 18 -7.90 31.16 4.82
N ILE A 19 -6.69 31.75 4.93
CA ILE A 19 -5.44 31.06 4.57
C ILE A 19 -5.23 29.84 5.46
N GLY A 20 -5.43 29.95 6.77
CA GLY A 20 -5.32 28.85 7.71
C GLY A 20 -6.31 27.73 7.41
N SER A 21 -7.56 28.06 7.11
CA SER A 21 -8.59 27.09 6.72
C SER A 21 -8.25 26.38 5.41
N LEU A 22 -7.73 27.11 4.43
CA LEU A 22 -7.30 26.56 3.16
C LEU A 22 -6.10 25.62 3.32
N ALA A 23 -5.09 26.03 4.08
CA ALA A 23 -3.93 25.21 4.40
C ALA A 23 -4.33 23.92 5.13
N TYR A 24 -5.25 24.02 6.10
CA TYR A 24 -5.80 22.85 6.80
C TYR A 24 -6.55 21.91 5.85
N ALA A 25 -7.39 22.44 4.97
CA ALA A 25 -8.10 21.65 3.98
C ALA A 25 -7.15 20.92 3.03
N PHE A 26 -6.11 21.61 2.53
CA PHE A 26 -5.09 20.97 1.66
C PHE A 26 -4.30 19.89 2.39
N SER A 27 -3.89 20.14 3.64
CA SER A 27 -3.12 19.15 4.43
C SER A 27 -3.92 17.88 4.74
N ASN A 28 -5.25 17.97 4.75
CA ASN A 28 -6.13 16.83 5.03
C ASN A 28 -6.80 16.24 3.79
N ALA A 29 -6.64 16.84 2.62
CA ALA A 29 -7.33 16.43 1.39
C ALA A 29 -7.06 14.96 0.97
N ARG A 30 -5.96 14.39 1.41
CA ARG A 30 -5.59 12.98 1.12
C ARG A 30 -5.67 12.05 2.32
N LYS A 31 -6.08 12.52 3.51
CA LYS A 31 -6.30 11.64 4.66
C LYS A 31 -7.46 10.71 4.36
N GLY A 32 -7.21 9.40 4.50
CA GLY A 32 -8.23 8.39 4.19
C GLY A 32 -8.53 8.25 2.69
N TYR A 33 -7.62 8.70 1.82
CA TYR A 33 -7.77 8.49 0.39
C TYR A 33 -7.66 7.01 0.06
N GLU A 34 -8.80 6.39 -0.20
CA GLU A 34 -8.95 4.97 -0.52
C GLU A 34 -9.74 4.85 -1.84
N PRO A 35 -9.09 5.07 -2.99
CA PRO A 35 -9.75 5.02 -4.28
C PRO A 35 -10.17 3.60 -4.62
N ARG A 36 -11.31 3.47 -5.30
CA ARG A 36 -11.74 2.19 -5.84
C ARG A 36 -10.74 1.68 -6.88
N GLN A 37 -10.20 0.50 -6.64
CA GLN A 37 -9.27 -0.15 -7.55
C GLN A 37 -9.99 -0.93 -8.67
N PRO A 38 -9.37 -1.11 -9.84
CA PRO A 38 -9.96 -1.86 -10.96
C PRO A 38 -10.24 -3.32 -10.62
N ILE A 39 -9.47 -3.89 -9.70
CA ILE A 39 -9.63 -5.26 -9.19
C ILE A 39 -9.65 -5.20 -7.67
N ALA A 40 -10.53 -5.95 -7.01
CA ALA A 40 -10.60 -6.07 -5.56
C ALA A 40 -9.46 -6.96 -5.04
N PHE A 41 -8.24 -6.42 -5.05
CA PHE A 41 -7.07 -7.06 -4.47
C PHE A 41 -6.99 -6.79 -2.97
N THR A 42 -6.61 -7.80 -2.19
CA THR A 42 -6.34 -7.64 -0.75
C THR A 42 -5.03 -8.32 -0.36
N HIS A 43 -4.14 -7.57 0.26
CA HIS A 43 -2.90 -8.09 0.81
C HIS A 43 -3.16 -9.15 1.89
N LYS A 44 -4.21 -9.00 2.68
CA LYS A 44 -4.61 -9.97 3.69
C LYS A 44 -4.78 -11.38 3.11
N ARG A 45 -5.42 -11.49 1.94
CA ARG A 45 -5.61 -12.81 1.31
C ARG A 45 -4.33 -13.35 0.72
N MET A 46 -3.49 -12.50 0.13
CA MET A 46 -2.26 -12.93 -0.55
C MET A 46 -1.10 -13.11 0.42
N ALA A 47 -0.79 -12.10 1.24
CA ALA A 47 0.38 -12.06 2.11
C ALA A 47 0.09 -12.42 3.57
N GLY A 48 -1.18 -12.42 4.00
CA GLY A 48 -1.58 -12.78 5.36
C GLY A 48 -1.27 -14.24 5.70
N GLU A 49 -1.19 -14.54 6.98
CA GLU A 49 -0.89 -15.89 7.45
C GLU A 49 -2.02 -16.87 7.13
N PRO A 50 -1.68 -18.13 6.79
CA PRO A 50 -2.67 -19.20 6.65
C PRO A 50 -3.35 -19.51 7.99
N VAL A 51 -4.68 -19.61 7.97
CA VAL A 51 -5.48 -20.02 9.12
C VAL A 51 -6.29 -21.26 8.71
N TRP A 52 -5.86 -22.41 9.19
CA TRP A 52 -6.50 -23.67 8.85
C TRP A 52 -7.67 -23.95 9.79
N VAL A 53 -8.84 -24.12 9.21
CA VAL A 53 -10.08 -24.47 9.92
C VAL A 53 -10.67 -25.75 9.32
N THR A 54 -11.43 -26.50 10.12
CA THR A 54 -12.18 -27.65 9.62
C THR A 54 -13.57 -27.18 9.23
N ASN A 55 -13.99 -27.42 7.99
CA ASN A 55 -15.33 -27.08 7.51
C ASN A 55 -16.37 -28.09 7.99
N GLU A 56 -17.65 -27.85 7.68
CA GLU A 56 -18.77 -28.73 8.05
C GLU A 56 -18.65 -30.14 7.48
N LYS A 57 -17.86 -30.34 6.42
CA LYS A 57 -17.59 -31.63 5.80
C LYS A 57 -16.39 -32.36 6.40
N GLY A 58 -15.75 -31.79 7.44
CA GLY A 58 -14.55 -32.34 8.06
C GLY A 58 -13.25 -32.10 7.31
N GLU A 59 -13.27 -31.28 6.25
CA GLU A 59 -12.09 -30.98 5.44
C GLU A 59 -11.33 -29.79 6.02
N LYS A 60 -9.98 -29.85 5.99
CA LYS A 60 -9.13 -28.70 6.34
C LYS A 60 -9.11 -27.69 5.20
N VAL A 61 -9.62 -26.50 5.46
CA VAL A 61 -9.64 -25.37 4.52
C VAL A 61 -8.86 -24.18 5.08
N ASN A 62 -8.17 -23.46 4.20
CA ASN A 62 -7.48 -22.23 4.60
C ASN A 62 -8.43 -21.04 4.55
N ASN A 63 -8.82 -20.54 5.72
CA ASN A 63 -9.66 -19.34 5.89
C ASN A 63 -8.84 -18.05 6.06
N GLY A 64 -7.51 -18.15 6.15
CA GLY A 64 -6.58 -17.02 6.22
C GLY A 64 -5.98 -16.63 4.88
N GLY A 65 -4.78 -16.04 4.95
CA GLY A 65 -4.00 -15.70 3.76
C GLY A 65 -3.23 -16.90 3.19
N PHE A 66 -2.47 -16.64 2.14
CA PHE A 66 -1.60 -17.64 1.50
C PHE A 66 -0.14 -17.55 1.94
N GLY A 67 0.23 -16.53 2.73
CA GLY A 67 1.59 -16.32 3.20
C GLY A 67 2.58 -15.97 2.09
N ILE A 68 2.12 -15.41 0.97
CA ILE A 68 2.98 -15.04 -0.15
C ILE A 68 3.93 -13.92 0.29
N PRO A 69 5.26 -14.08 0.17
CA PRO A 69 6.20 -13.05 0.55
C PRO A 69 6.01 -11.74 -0.25
N CYS A 70 6.21 -10.59 0.40
CA CYS A 70 6.09 -9.27 -0.24
C CYS A 70 6.91 -9.16 -1.53
N LEU A 71 8.13 -9.73 -1.51
CA LEU A 71 9.07 -9.69 -2.62
C LEU A 71 8.69 -10.58 -3.81
N TYR A 72 7.73 -11.47 -3.66
CA TYR A 72 7.21 -12.24 -4.80
C TYR A 72 6.55 -11.31 -5.83
N CYS A 73 5.87 -10.28 -5.32
CA CYS A 73 5.16 -9.29 -6.13
C CYS A 73 5.96 -7.99 -6.30
N HIS A 74 6.60 -7.49 -5.24
CA HIS A 74 7.37 -6.24 -5.23
C HIS A 74 8.87 -6.50 -5.42
N THR A 75 9.23 -7.13 -6.54
CA THR A 75 10.57 -7.65 -6.82
C THR A 75 11.68 -6.60 -6.85
N MET A 76 11.33 -5.34 -7.10
CA MET A 76 12.30 -4.24 -7.24
C MET A 76 12.62 -3.53 -5.93
N ALA A 77 11.96 -3.85 -4.82
CA ALA A 77 12.14 -3.15 -3.55
C ALA A 77 13.60 -3.15 -3.05
N TYR A 78 14.33 -4.26 -3.22
CA TYR A 78 15.75 -4.34 -2.85
C TYR A 78 16.73 -3.91 -3.97
N LYS A 79 16.22 -3.61 -5.17
CA LYS A 79 17.05 -3.37 -6.36
C LYS A 79 17.02 -1.94 -6.85
N GLY A 80 16.02 -1.16 -6.47
CA GLY A 80 15.85 0.18 -7.00
C GLY A 80 15.02 1.11 -6.13
N ARG A 81 14.85 2.31 -6.65
CA ARG A 81 14.11 3.38 -5.98
C ARG A 81 12.65 3.01 -5.71
N HIS A 82 12.00 2.37 -6.67
CA HIS A 82 10.59 2.01 -6.61
C HIS A 82 10.42 0.51 -6.37
N ALA A 83 9.57 0.13 -5.42
CA ALA A 83 9.23 -1.27 -5.16
C ALA A 83 8.46 -1.92 -6.33
N THR A 84 7.85 -1.09 -7.17
CA THR A 84 7.00 -1.44 -8.31
C THR A 84 5.72 -2.21 -7.95
N LEU A 85 4.75 -2.20 -8.86
CA LEU A 85 3.61 -3.10 -8.83
C LEU A 85 3.93 -4.34 -9.68
N PRO A 86 3.43 -5.52 -9.30
CA PRO A 86 3.61 -6.72 -10.10
C PRO A 86 2.91 -6.58 -11.46
N SER A 87 3.52 -7.11 -12.50
CA SER A 87 2.83 -7.28 -13.79
C SER A 87 1.71 -8.30 -13.66
N THR A 88 0.73 -8.25 -14.57
CA THR A 88 -0.38 -9.23 -14.62
C THR A 88 0.15 -10.68 -14.73
N ALA A 89 1.31 -10.86 -15.37
CA ALA A 89 1.96 -12.19 -15.48
C ALA A 89 2.27 -12.82 -14.11
N VAL A 90 2.68 -12.03 -13.12
CA VAL A 90 2.95 -12.53 -11.76
C VAL A 90 1.67 -13.12 -11.13
N CYS A 91 0.54 -12.46 -11.35
CA CYS A 91 -0.76 -12.96 -10.90
C CYS A 91 -1.14 -14.26 -11.61
N MET A 92 -0.89 -14.32 -12.92
CA MET A 92 -1.22 -15.47 -13.77
C MET A 92 -0.37 -16.70 -13.49
N ASN A 93 0.74 -16.61 -12.75
CA ASN A 93 1.49 -17.80 -12.31
C ASN A 93 0.60 -18.78 -11.51
N CYS A 94 -0.39 -18.28 -10.79
CA CYS A 94 -1.35 -19.11 -10.05
C CYS A 94 -2.75 -19.05 -10.68
N HIS A 95 -3.20 -17.87 -11.12
CA HIS A 95 -4.57 -17.65 -11.57
C HIS A 95 -4.86 -18.17 -12.99
N THR A 96 -3.92 -18.85 -13.63
CA THR A 96 -4.19 -19.74 -14.77
C THR A 96 -4.96 -21.00 -14.35
N ASN A 97 -4.83 -21.42 -13.06
CA ASN A 97 -5.42 -22.67 -12.56
C ASN A 97 -6.19 -22.51 -11.25
N VAL A 98 -6.07 -21.36 -10.58
CA VAL A 98 -6.63 -21.14 -9.24
C VAL A 98 -7.63 -19.98 -9.27
N GLY A 99 -8.80 -20.21 -8.67
CA GLY A 99 -9.84 -19.20 -8.50
C GLY A 99 -10.54 -18.78 -9.77
N LEU A 100 -10.60 -19.64 -10.76
CA LEU A 100 -11.17 -19.37 -12.10
C LEU A 100 -12.68 -19.06 -12.07
N ASP A 101 -13.34 -19.37 -10.96
CA ASP A 101 -14.74 -19.07 -10.68
C ASP A 101 -14.95 -17.68 -10.03
N LYS A 102 -13.88 -16.99 -9.67
CA LYS A 102 -13.96 -15.71 -8.96
C LYS A 102 -14.04 -14.52 -9.93
N GLU A 103 -15.04 -13.67 -9.74
CA GLU A 103 -15.27 -12.47 -10.55
C GLU A 103 -13.99 -11.63 -10.78
N TRP A 104 -13.23 -11.39 -9.71
CA TRP A 104 -12.02 -10.57 -9.81
C TRP A 104 -10.87 -11.26 -10.55
N VAL A 105 -10.81 -12.60 -10.53
CA VAL A 105 -9.85 -13.37 -11.33
C VAL A 105 -10.24 -13.33 -12.79
N LEU A 106 -11.54 -13.46 -13.11
CA LEU A 106 -12.04 -13.32 -14.48
C LEU A 106 -11.73 -11.93 -15.04
N LYS A 107 -11.97 -10.87 -14.26
CA LYS A 107 -11.64 -9.51 -14.65
C LYS A 107 -10.14 -9.29 -14.86
N MET A 108 -9.30 -9.87 -14.01
CA MET A 108 -7.85 -9.84 -14.20
C MET A 108 -7.44 -10.57 -15.47
N LYS A 109 -8.08 -11.71 -15.76
CA LYS A 109 -7.83 -12.48 -16.98
C LYS A 109 -8.17 -11.67 -18.23
N GLU A 110 -9.20 -10.81 -18.21
CA GLU A 110 -9.49 -9.91 -19.32
C GLU A 110 -8.33 -8.96 -19.64
N TYR A 111 -7.65 -8.40 -18.61
CA TYR A 111 -6.44 -7.59 -18.83
C TYR A 111 -5.33 -8.44 -19.45
N TRP A 112 -5.15 -9.67 -18.95
CA TRP A 112 -4.15 -10.59 -19.46
C TRP A 112 -4.37 -10.95 -20.93
N ASP A 113 -5.59 -11.31 -21.29
CA ASP A 113 -5.95 -11.74 -22.66
C ASP A 113 -5.80 -10.59 -23.67
N ARG A 114 -5.97 -9.33 -23.24
CA ARG A 114 -5.73 -8.14 -24.07
C ARG A 114 -4.27 -7.70 -24.09
N GLY A 115 -3.40 -8.34 -23.31
CA GLY A 115 -2.00 -7.90 -23.18
C GLY A 115 -1.84 -6.55 -22.48
N GLU A 116 -2.83 -6.12 -21.70
CA GLU A 116 -2.85 -4.83 -21.02
C GLU A 116 -2.43 -4.94 -19.55
N PRO A 117 -1.72 -3.93 -19.01
CA PRO A 117 -1.49 -3.85 -17.58
C PRO A 117 -2.78 -3.50 -16.84
N ILE A 118 -2.93 -4.00 -15.61
CA ILE A 118 -4.02 -3.56 -14.73
C ILE A 118 -3.80 -2.08 -14.39
N ALA A 119 -4.80 -1.26 -14.67
CA ALA A 119 -4.75 0.19 -14.47
C ALA A 119 -4.95 0.57 -12.99
N TRP A 120 -4.01 0.20 -12.14
CA TRP A 120 -4.04 0.51 -10.72
C TRP A 120 -4.08 2.00 -10.43
N VAL A 121 -4.92 2.42 -9.49
CA VAL A 121 -4.95 3.79 -9.01
C VAL A 121 -3.88 3.98 -7.94
N LYS A 122 -2.98 4.95 -8.14
CA LYS A 122 -1.90 5.27 -7.21
C LYS A 122 -2.48 5.78 -5.88
N VAL A 123 -2.14 5.12 -4.78
CA VAL A 123 -2.56 5.49 -3.42
C VAL A 123 -1.49 6.31 -2.71
N HIS A 124 -0.24 5.83 -2.76
CA HIS A 124 0.89 6.54 -2.15
C HIS A 124 1.47 7.56 -3.11
N ASP A 125 1.61 8.78 -2.63
CA ASP A 125 2.14 9.90 -3.39
C ASP A 125 3.15 10.65 -2.54
N LEU A 126 4.41 10.50 -2.89
CA LEU A 126 5.50 11.23 -2.25
C LEU A 126 5.67 12.57 -2.98
N PRO A 127 5.83 13.70 -2.28
CA PRO A 127 6.13 14.97 -2.92
C PRO A 127 7.36 14.89 -3.83
N ASP A 128 7.35 15.56 -4.98
CA ASP A 128 8.41 15.48 -6.00
C ASP A 128 9.78 15.89 -5.50
N PHE A 129 9.83 16.73 -4.45
CA PHE A 129 11.10 17.18 -3.83
C PHE A 129 11.65 16.18 -2.81
N VAL A 130 10.96 15.08 -2.51
CA VAL A 130 11.43 14.04 -1.59
C VAL A 130 12.10 12.92 -2.38
N TYR A 131 13.40 12.73 -2.13
CA TYR A 131 14.15 11.61 -2.69
C TYR A 131 14.11 10.43 -1.75
N PHE A 132 13.33 9.42 -2.11
CA PHE A 132 13.27 8.16 -1.39
C PHE A 132 13.72 7.01 -2.30
N ASP A 133 14.51 6.11 -1.74
CA ASP A 133 14.99 4.91 -2.43
C ASP A 133 14.80 3.68 -1.55
N HIS A 134 13.95 2.76 -1.97
CA HIS A 134 13.69 1.53 -1.24
C HIS A 134 14.95 0.70 -1.05
N SER A 135 15.78 0.56 -2.09
CA SER A 135 16.97 -0.30 -2.02
C SER A 135 17.99 0.21 -1.01
N ALA A 136 18.17 1.54 -0.91
CA ALA A 136 19.07 2.15 0.05
C ALA A 136 18.64 1.87 1.51
N HIS A 137 17.33 1.93 1.78
CA HIS A 137 16.79 1.67 3.12
C HIS A 137 16.80 0.18 3.47
N LEU A 138 16.36 -0.67 2.55
CA LEU A 138 16.23 -2.11 2.78
C LEU A 138 17.57 -2.84 2.83
N ASN A 139 18.60 -2.33 2.13
CA ASN A 139 19.94 -2.88 2.16
C ASN A 139 20.85 -2.24 3.22
N ALA A 140 20.36 -1.24 3.96
CA ALA A 140 21.17 -0.58 5.00
C ALA A 140 21.57 -1.57 6.08
N LYS A 141 22.88 -1.63 6.36
CA LYS A 141 23.47 -2.48 7.39
C LYS A 141 24.10 -1.64 8.49
N ASP A 142 24.16 -2.18 9.69
CA ASP A 142 24.90 -1.61 10.81
C ASP A 142 26.40 -1.98 10.74
N ALA A 143 27.17 -1.55 11.75
CA ALA A 143 28.60 -1.82 11.84
C ALA A 143 28.92 -3.33 11.98
N THR A 144 27.99 -4.17 12.36
CA THR A 144 28.13 -5.64 12.46
C THR A 144 27.79 -6.37 11.18
N GLY A 145 27.26 -5.64 10.16
CA GLY A 145 26.79 -6.20 8.91
C GLY A 145 25.34 -6.69 8.93
N ALA A 146 24.63 -6.54 10.06
CA ALA A 146 23.22 -6.88 10.17
C ALA A 146 22.33 -5.82 9.50
N PHE A 147 21.19 -6.24 8.93
CA PHE A 147 20.23 -5.30 8.35
C PHE A 147 19.65 -4.40 9.45
N LYS A 148 19.64 -3.08 9.19
CA LYS A 148 19.09 -2.07 10.13
C LYS A 148 17.58 -2.16 10.26
N LEU A 149 16.88 -2.49 9.17
CA LEU A 149 15.43 -2.62 9.17
C LEU A 149 15.04 -4.08 9.46
N THR A 150 14.64 -4.33 10.70
CA THR A 150 14.03 -5.57 11.15
C THR A 150 12.68 -5.23 11.77
N SER A 151 11.69 -6.07 11.56
CA SER A 151 10.36 -5.92 12.16
C SER A 151 9.98 -7.17 12.92
N VAL A 152 9.32 -6.98 14.05
CA VAL A 152 8.67 -8.04 14.81
C VAL A 152 7.23 -7.63 15.11
N ASP A 153 6.34 -8.60 15.19
CA ASP A 153 4.96 -8.35 15.62
C ASP A 153 4.86 -8.23 17.15
N GLU A 154 3.65 -8.07 17.66
CA GLU A 154 3.36 -7.96 19.09
C GLU A 154 3.80 -9.18 19.93
N ASN A 155 4.03 -10.32 19.29
CA ASN A 155 4.48 -11.57 19.91
C ASN A 155 5.99 -11.80 19.73
N GLY A 156 6.73 -10.83 19.18
CA GLY A 156 8.17 -10.95 18.91
C GLY A 156 8.52 -11.79 17.69
N LYS A 157 7.53 -12.22 16.87
CA LYS A 157 7.75 -12.97 15.64
C LYS A 157 8.29 -12.03 14.55
N SER A 158 9.37 -12.44 13.88
CA SER A 158 9.92 -11.68 12.76
C SER A 158 8.90 -11.56 11.62
N ILE A 159 8.68 -10.35 11.16
CA ILE A 159 7.83 -10.01 10.02
C ILE A 159 8.66 -9.27 8.96
N ALA A 160 8.09 -9.09 7.76
CA ALA A 160 8.80 -8.40 6.69
C ALA A 160 9.20 -6.97 7.10
N ALA A 161 10.44 -6.56 6.81
CA ALA A 161 10.96 -5.23 7.09
C ALA A 161 10.10 -4.09 6.50
N CYS A 162 9.33 -4.40 5.46
CA CYS A 162 8.36 -3.50 4.83
C CYS A 162 7.33 -2.93 5.82
N ALA A 163 6.96 -3.73 6.84
CA ALA A 163 5.98 -3.35 7.85
C ALA A 163 6.42 -2.16 8.74
N ASN A 164 7.73 -1.86 8.82
CA ASN A 164 8.23 -0.69 9.55
C ASN A 164 7.69 0.64 9.00
N CYS A 165 7.46 0.71 7.69
CA CYS A 165 7.01 1.93 7.01
C CYS A 165 5.56 1.80 6.50
N HIS A 166 5.17 0.63 6.00
CA HIS A 166 3.86 0.38 5.42
C HIS A 166 2.84 -0.18 6.41
N GLY A 167 3.25 -0.48 7.65
CA GLY A 167 2.39 -1.14 8.63
C GLY A 167 2.07 -2.59 8.23
N ARG A 168 1.07 -3.15 8.90
CA ARG A 168 0.66 -4.56 8.72
C ARG A 168 -0.36 -4.68 7.56
N VAL A 169 0.09 -4.37 6.33
CA VAL A 169 -0.75 -4.53 5.12
C VAL A 169 -1.20 -5.98 4.89
N ASP A 170 -0.47 -6.94 5.43
CA ASP A 170 -0.83 -8.35 5.44
C ASP A 170 -2.08 -8.68 6.31
N LYS A 171 -2.54 -7.74 7.09
CA LYS A 171 -3.79 -7.82 7.88
C LYS A 171 -4.96 -7.02 7.26
N MET A 172 -4.74 -6.32 6.12
CA MET A 172 -5.70 -5.45 5.43
C MET A 172 -6.29 -6.08 4.18
#